data_b30614a57db9d507aee7edb335a21679
#
_entry.id   b30614a57db9d507aee7edb335a21679
#
_cell.length_a   1.000
_cell.length_b   1.000
_cell.length_c   1.000
_cell.angle_alpha   90.00
_cell.angle_beta   90.00
_cell.angle_gamma   90.00
#
_symmetry.space_group_name_H-M   'P 1'
#
loop_
_entity.id
_entity.type
_entity.pdbx_description
1 polymer ?
#
loop_
_entity_poly.entity_id
_entity_poly.type
_entity_poly.pdbx_seq_one_letter_code
_entity_poly.pdbx_strand_id
1 'polypeptide(L)'
;MNWTPAQQAAITTLSGTLNLPPGQITMISTEAVEWPDGCLGIQKMGVMCTQAVVPGYKVLLQVNGVLYELHTNQTGSQVAQVGEVAPTGAVENIVTAQLASNLGINEKDISIVSSSAIEFSDACLGVAMSEVTCAQMVVTGKIIVLEANGMQYEYHTNNSGSQIQPATLALTWKREGGIAGFCDSLTVFLSGEVYGNQCKSQPNGTMGIFTNLLSKDERAQFDAWVKELGQVNLDASDPKGVSDRMEVALMFQGIGKGTLEKPDEQELLLWAQNLFQKLYS
;
A
#
# COMPACT_ATOMS: atom_id res chain seq x y z
N MET A 1 21.93 -34.13 -6.22
CA MET A 1 21.53 -33.21 -7.31
C MET A 1 22.76 -32.39 -7.68
N ASN A 2 23.09 -32.32 -8.98
CA ASN A 2 24.21 -31.49 -9.45
C ASN A 2 23.67 -30.09 -9.75
N TRP A 3 23.86 -29.16 -8.84
CA TRP A 3 23.55 -27.76 -9.05
C TRP A 3 24.62 -27.09 -9.93
N THR A 4 24.21 -26.14 -10.77
CA THR A 4 25.19 -25.28 -11.48
C THR A 4 25.88 -24.36 -10.46
N PRO A 5 27.05 -23.79 -10.81
CA PRO A 5 27.76 -22.86 -9.92
C PRO A 5 26.85 -21.67 -9.45
N ALA A 6 26.01 -21.13 -10.32
CA ALA A 6 25.08 -20.05 -10.02
C ALA A 6 23.99 -20.49 -9.04
N GLN A 7 23.41 -21.68 -9.23
CA GLN A 7 22.42 -22.24 -8.32
C GLN A 7 23.01 -22.50 -6.92
N GLN A 8 24.22 -23.08 -6.90
CA GLN A 8 24.92 -23.35 -5.63
C GLN A 8 25.26 -22.05 -4.90
N ALA A 9 25.68 -21.00 -5.61
CA ALA A 9 25.96 -19.70 -5.04
C ALA A 9 24.69 -19.05 -4.46
N ALA A 10 23.56 -19.14 -5.14
CA ALA A 10 22.28 -18.63 -4.64
C ALA A 10 21.86 -19.35 -3.34
N ILE A 11 21.91 -20.70 -3.32
CA ILE A 11 21.61 -21.50 -2.12
C ILE A 11 22.53 -21.11 -0.95
N THR A 12 23.83 -20.99 -1.21
CA THR A 12 24.82 -20.64 -0.19
C THR A 12 24.58 -19.25 0.39
N THR A 13 24.27 -18.28 -0.48
CA THR A 13 23.95 -16.90 -0.06
C THR A 13 22.71 -16.87 0.82
N LEU A 14 21.61 -17.51 0.40
CA LEU A 14 20.38 -17.54 1.19
C LEU A 14 20.56 -18.29 2.52
N SER A 15 21.29 -19.42 2.50
CA SER A 15 21.66 -20.18 3.69
C SER A 15 22.38 -19.30 4.73
N GLY A 16 23.35 -18.52 4.28
CA GLY A 16 24.07 -17.56 5.12
C GLY A 16 23.19 -16.43 5.65
N THR A 17 22.35 -15.87 4.80
CA THR A 17 21.43 -14.75 5.18
C THR A 17 20.43 -15.19 6.24
N LEU A 18 19.83 -16.37 6.08
CA LEU A 18 18.81 -16.89 7.01
C LEU A 18 19.40 -17.70 8.17
N ASN A 19 20.72 -17.92 8.18
CA ASN A 19 21.41 -18.78 9.15
C ASN A 19 20.79 -20.18 9.24
N LEU A 20 20.50 -20.80 8.09
CA LEU A 20 19.88 -22.11 7.95
C LEU A 20 20.76 -23.05 7.14
N PRO A 21 20.76 -24.38 7.42
CA PRO A 21 21.50 -25.35 6.61
C PRO A 21 20.94 -25.38 5.16
N PRO A 22 21.81 -25.53 4.13
CA PRO A 22 21.38 -25.57 2.73
C PRO A 22 20.32 -26.63 2.41
N GLY A 23 20.30 -27.75 3.17
CA GLY A 23 19.33 -28.82 3.00
C GLY A 23 17.88 -28.45 3.33
N GLN A 24 17.63 -27.30 3.95
CA GLN A 24 16.30 -26.77 4.21
C GLN A 24 15.82 -25.81 3.11
N ILE A 25 16.65 -25.57 2.10
CA ILE A 25 16.35 -24.68 0.97
C ILE A 25 15.96 -25.53 -0.24
N THR A 26 14.78 -25.29 -0.76
CA THR A 26 14.27 -25.99 -1.97
C THR A 26 14.43 -25.08 -3.17
N MET A 27 15.03 -25.59 -4.26
CA MET A 27 15.06 -24.90 -5.55
C MET A 27 13.70 -25.02 -6.22
N ILE A 28 13.06 -23.89 -6.55
CA ILE A 28 11.78 -23.85 -7.24
C ILE A 28 11.96 -23.66 -8.73
N SER A 29 12.72 -22.63 -9.13
CA SER A 29 13.01 -22.38 -10.55
C SER A 29 14.34 -21.69 -10.74
N THR A 30 14.86 -21.80 -11.97
CA THR A 30 16.03 -21.05 -12.46
C THR A 30 15.72 -20.62 -13.88
N GLU A 31 15.75 -19.32 -14.13
CA GLU A 31 15.49 -18.71 -15.43
C GLU A 31 16.75 -17.97 -15.89
N ALA A 32 17.13 -18.18 -17.15
CA ALA A 32 18.25 -17.44 -17.74
C ALA A 32 17.81 -16.02 -18.10
N VAL A 33 18.60 -15.03 -17.71
CA VAL A 33 18.28 -13.60 -17.87
C VAL A 33 19.54 -12.85 -18.31
N GLU A 34 19.37 -11.81 -19.10
CA GLU A 34 20.38 -10.80 -19.37
C GLU A 34 20.10 -9.57 -18.49
N TRP A 35 20.94 -9.37 -17.47
CA TRP A 35 20.80 -8.22 -16.57
C TRP A 35 21.27 -6.93 -17.26
N PRO A 36 20.57 -5.81 -17.09
CA PRO A 36 20.91 -4.55 -17.77
C PRO A 36 22.20 -3.90 -17.25
N ASP A 37 22.66 -4.31 -16.08
CA ASP A 37 23.81 -3.71 -15.40
C ASP A 37 24.58 -4.70 -14.52
N GLY A 38 25.75 -4.26 -14.02
CA GLY A 38 26.61 -5.05 -13.15
C GLY A 38 26.09 -5.26 -11.73
N CYS A 39 24.94 -4.65 -11.34
CA CYS A 39 24.27 -4.92 -10.09
C CYS A 39 23.17 -6.00 -10.24
N LEU A 40 23.14 -6.67 -11.37
CA LEU A 40 22.18 -7.73 -11.70
C LEU A 40 20.73 -7.24 -11.70
N GLY A 41 20.49 -6.01 -12.17
CA GLY A 41 19.15 -5.41 -12.22
C GLY A 41 18.60 -4.99 -10.87
N ILE A 42 19.42 -4.94 -9.81
CA ILE A 42 18.98 -4.48 -8.47
C ILE A 42 19.62 -3.14 -8.16
N GLN A 43 18.80 -2.11 -8.07
CA GLN A 43 19.24 -0.78 -7.66
C GLN A 43 19.45 -0.74 -6.14
N LYS A 44 20.66 -0.34 -5.72
CA LYS A 44 20.98 -0.10 -4.30
C LYS A 44 21.34 1.37 -4.13
N MET A 45 20.74 2.03 -3.16
CA MET A 45 21.06 3.42 -2.85
C MET A 45 22.54 3.61 -2.56
N GLY A 46 23.17 4.57 -3.24
CA GLY A 46 24.59 4.89 -3.06
C GLY A 46 25.56 3.94 -3.79
N VAL A 47 25.09 2.98 -4.55
CA VAL A 47 25.93 2.08 -5.36
C VAL A 47 25.79 2.44 -6.83
N MET A 48 26.93 2.76 -7.47
CA MET A 48 26.98 2.96 -8.92
C MET A 48 27.21 1.60 -9.61
N CYS A 49 26.23 1.19 -10.40
CA CYS A 49 26.30 -0.04 -11.19
C CYS A 49 26.97 0.23 -12.53
N THR A 50 27.85 -0.68 -12.97
CA THR A 50 28.40 -0.62 -14.33
C THR A 50 27.29 -0.88 -15.34
N GLN A 51 27.20 -0.03 -16.36
CA GLN A 51 26.21 -0.18 -17.45
C GLN A 51 26.69 -1.19 -18.50
N ALA A 52 26.80 -2.46 -18.10
CA ALA A 52 27.16 -3.54 -18.96
C ALA A 52 26.16 -4.68 -18.79
N VAL A 53 25.67 -5.21 -19.90
CA VAL A 53 24.80 -6.39 -19.88
C VAL A 53 25.53 -7.56 -19.28
N VAL A 54 24.97 -8.20 -18.28
CA VAL A 54 25.52 -9.34 -17.56
C VAL A 54 24.61 -10.56 -17.75
N PRO A 55 25.05 -11.61 -18.47
CA PRO A 55 24.29 -12.86 -18.53
C PRO A 55 24.26 -13.53 -17.16
N GLY A 56 23.10 -14.05 -16.77
CA GLY A 56 22.93 -14.65 -15.45
C GLY A 56 21.64 -15.44 -15.30
N TYR A 57 21.25 -15.61 -14.06
CA TYR A 57 20.04 -16.36 -13.72
C TYR A 57 19.24 -15.65 -12.63
N LYS A 58 17.93 -15.67 -12.82
CA LYS A 58 16.93 -15.44 -11.79
C LYS A 58 16.66 -16.77 -11.11
N VAL A 59 16.95 -16.87 -9.83
CA VAL A 59 16.83 -18.10 -9.04
C VAL A 59 15.76 -17.94 -7.99
N LEU A 60 14.77 -18.81 -8.00
CA LEU A 60 13.70 -18.82 -7.00
C LEU A 60 13.90 -19.99 -6.03
N LEU A 61 14.06 -19.68 -4.76
CA LEU A 61 14.28 -20.63 -3.67
C LEU A 61 13.11 -20.59 -2.69
N GLN A 62 12.83 -21.70 -1.98
CA GLN A 62 11.79 -21.78 -0.98
C GLN A 62 12.37 -22.28 0.36
N VAL A 63 11.96 -21.62 1.45
CA VAL A 63 12.26 -22.02 2.83
C VAL A 63 10.97 -21.92 3.64
N ASN A 64 10.53 -23.00 4.25
CA ASN A 64 9.31 -23.03 5.09
C ASN A 64 8.06 -22.42 4.42
N GLY A 65 7.91 -22.61 3.10
CA GLY A 65 6.78 -22.08 2.34
C GLY A 65 6.99 -20.65 1.80
N VAL A 66 7.98 -19.92 2.29
CA VAL A 66 8.33 -18.58 1.82
C VAL A 66 9.26 -18.68 0.61
N LEU A 67 8.99 -17.90 -0.43
CA LEU A 67 9.82 -17.81 -1.62
C LEU A 67 10.81 -16.65 -1.54
N TYR A 68 12.01 -16.89 -2.03
CA TYR A 68 13.12 -15.93 -2.11
C TYR A 68 13.65 -15.85 -3.53
N GLU A 69 13.74 -14.64 -4.07
CA GLU A 69 14.33 -14.38 -5.36
C GLU A 69 15.78 -13.90 -5.19
N LEU A 70 16.69 -14.55 -5.91
CA LEU A 70 18.10 -14.19 -6.01
C LEU A 70 18.50 -14.05 -7.45
N HIS A 71 19.28 -13.03 -7.76
CA HIS A 71 19.88 -12.79 -9.06
C HIS A 71 21.35 -13.21 -9.01
N THR A 72 21.81 -13.90 -10.04
CA THR A 72 23.21 -14.32 -10.16
C THR A 72 23.76 -13.94 -11.52
N ASN A 73 25.10 -13.78 -11.62
CA ASN A 73 25.72 -13.86 -12.90
C ASN A 73 25.89 -15.34 -13.32
N GLN A 74 26.25 -15.58 -14.57
CA GLN A 74 26.31 -16.93 -15.14
C GLN A 74 27.26 -17.88 -14.36
N THR A 75 28.33 -17.37 -13.78
CA THR A 75 29.33 -18.17 -13.04
C THR A 75 28.99 -18.34 -11.55
N GLY A 76 28.00 -17.61 -11.03
CA GLY A 76 27.71 -17.57 -9.60
C GLY A 76 28.71 -16.79 -8.75
N SER A 77 29.69 -16.11 -9.38
CA SER A 77 30.66 -15.28 -8.65
C SER A 77 30.04 -14.01 -8.05
N GLN A 78 28.88 -13.63 -8.53
CA GLN A 78 28.09 -12.50 -8.04
C GLN A 78 26.66 -12.95 -7.81
N VAL A 79 26.15 -12.65 -6.61
CA VAL A 79 24.78 -12.94 -6.20
C VAL A 79 24.21 -11.69 -5.54
N ALA A 80 22.99 -11.33 -5.93
CA ALA A 80 22.23 -10.26 -5.31
C ALA A 80 20.87 -10.82 -4.87
N GLN A 81 20.47 -10.54 -3.63
CA GLN A 81 19.22 -11.00 -3.08
C GLN A 81 18.17 -9.90 -3.29
N VAL A 82 17.07 -10.23 -3.97
CA VAL A 82 15.90 -9.35 -4.11
C VAL A 82 15.08 -9.35 -2.81
N GLY A 83 14.96 -10.50 -2.16
CA GLY A 83 14.23 -10.69 -0.91
C GLY A 83 13.13 -11.74 -1.03
N GLU A 84 12.15 -11.66 -0.13
CA GLU A 84 10.97 -12.51 -0.17
C GLU A 84 10.07 -12.13 -1.34
N VAL A 85 9.58 -13.14 -2.04
CA VAL A 85 8.61 -12.98 -3.15
C VAL A 85 7.42 -13.90 -2.93
N ALA A 86 6.24 -13.43 -3.24
CA ALA A 86 5.06 -14.28 -3.19
C ALA A 86 5.02 -15.23 -4.41
N PRO A 87 4.44 -16.44 -4.28
CA PRO A 87 4.12 -17.28 -5.42
C PRO A 87 3.30 -16.51 -6.46
N THR A 88 3.43 -16.86 -7.75
CA THR A 88 2.64 -16.23 -8.81
C THR A 88 1.15 -16.30 -8.46
N GLY A 89 0.49 -15.15 -8.44
CA GLY A 89 -0.92 -15.02 -8.06
C GLY A 89 -1.19 -14.97 -6.56
N ALA A 90 -0.20 -15.23 -5.69
CA ALA A 90 -0.43 -15.24 -4.23
C ALA A 90 -0.71 -13.82 -3.69
N VAL A 91 -0.02 -12.81 -4.21
CA VAL A 91 -0.25 -11.41 -3.80
C VAL A 91 -1.64 -10.96 -4.19
N GLU A 92 -2.05 -11.27 -5.41
CA GLU A 92 -3.39 -10.99 -5.92
C GLU A 92 -4.47 -11.66 -5.05
N ASN A 93 -4.25 -12.93 -4.65
CA ASN A 93 -5.17 -13.64 -3.77
C ASN A 93 -5.25 -13.00 -2.38
N ILE A 94 -4.11 -12.58 -1.81
CA ILE A 94 -4.08 -11.88 -0.51
C ILE A 94 -4.89 -10.58 -0.58
N VAL A 95 -4.68 -9.78 -1.63
CA VAL A 95 -5.40 -8.51 -1.83
C VAL A 95 -6.88 -8.75 -2.08
N THR A 96 -7.24 -9.79 -2.85
CA THR A 96 -8.64 -10.18 -3.08
C THR A 96 -9.33 -10.58 -1.76
N ALA A 97 -8.67 -11.39 -0.94
CA ALA A 97 -9.19 -11.80 0.37
C ALA A 97 -9.35 -10.60 1.32
N GLN A 98 -8.40 -9.66 1.32
CA GLN A 98 -8.50 -8.43 2.10
C GLN A 98 -9.70 -7.58 1.65
N LEU A 99 -9.87 -7.34 0.34
CA LEU A 99 -11.02 -6.59 -0.17
C LEU A 99 -12.33 -7.30 0.15
N ALA A 100 -12.41 -8.61 -0.02
CA ALA A 100 -13.60 -9.41 0.32
C ALA A 100 -13.99 -9.24 1.80
N SER A 101 -13.00 -9.32 2.68
CA SER A 101 -13.18 -9.09 4.12
C SER A 101 -13.68 -7.67 4.42
N ASN A 102 -13.08 -6.65 3.80
CA ASN A 102 -13.44 -5.25 4.00
C ASN A 102 -14.86 -4.93 3.51
N LEU A 103 -15.27 -5.53 2.38
CA LEU A 103 -16.59 -5.35 1.79
C LEU A 103 -17.65 -6.29 2.40
N GLY A 104 -17.26 -7.32 3.14
CA GLY A 104 -18.15 -8.36 3.66
C GLY A 104 -18.80 -9.21 2.57
N ILE A 105 -18.07 -9.47 1.47
CA ILE A 105 -18.54 -10.30 0.31
C ILE A 105 -17.64 -11.51 0.11
N ASN A 106 -18.03 -12.43 -0.79
CA ASN A 106 -17.18 -13.57 -1.14
C ASN A 106 -16.05 -13.13 -2.10
N GLU A 107 -14.88 -13.75 -1.98
CA GLU A 107 -13.76 -13.54 -2.91
C GLU A 107 -14.12 -13.84 -4.37
N LYS A 108 -15.01 -14.83 -4.62
CA LYS A 108 -15.50 -15.16 -5.96
C LYS A 108 -16.33 -14.06 -6.64
N ASP A 109 -16.82 -13.10 -5.85
CA ASP A 109 -17.58 -11.94 -6.35
C ASP A 109 -16.65 -10.76 -6.68
N ILE A 110 -15.33 -10.97 -6.60
CA ILE A 110 -14.27 -10.02 -6.94
C ILE A 110 -13.52 -10.54 -8.16
N SER A 111 -13.30 -9.67 -9.14
CA SER A 111 -12.47 -9.96 -10.30
C SER A 111 -11.20 -9.12 -10.30
N ILE A 112 -10.11 -9.72 -10.77
CA ILE A 112 -8.85 -9.00 -11.00
C ILE A 112 -8.93 -8.34 -12.37
N VAL A 113 -8.93 -7.01 -12.41
CA VAL A 113 -8.94 -6.22 -13.65
C VAL A 113 -7.53 -6.13 -14.22
N SER A 114 -6.56 -5.84 -13.37
CA SER A 114 -5.15 -5.79 -13.76
C SER A 114 -4.21 -6.06 -12.58
N SER A 115 -3.01 -6.54 -12.90
CA SER A 115 -1.89 -6.66 -11.96
C SER A 115 -0.62 -6.33 -12.71
N SER A 116 0.08 -5.27 -12.31
CA SER A 116 1.25 -4.72 -13.00
C SER A 116 2.40 -4.56 -12.03
N ALA A 117 3.58 -5.05 -12.41
CA ALA A 117 4.80 -4.81 -11.65
C ALA A 117 5.24 -3.34 -11.76
N ILE A 118 5.73 -2.78 -10.66
CA ILE A 118 6.18 -1.38 -10.57
C ILE A 118 7.30 -1.24 -9.53
N GLU A 119 8.09 -0.18 -9.67
CA GLU A 119 8.99 0.32 -8.64
C GLU A 119 8.41 1.59 -8.03
N PHE A 120 8.11 1.56 -6.74
CA PHE A 120 7.68 2.72 -5.98
C PHE A 120 8.90 3.50 -5.48
N SER A 121 8.81 4.83 -5.42
CA SER A 121 9.90 5.72 -4.98
C SER A 121 9.95 5.95 -3.48
N ASP A 122 8.99 5.40 -2.72
CA ASP A 122 8.88 5.61 -1.28
C ASP A 122 8.32 4.38 -0.54
N ALA A 123 8.49 4.38 0.78
CA ALA A 123 8.05 3.31 1.67
C ALA A 123 6.52 3.19 1.82
N CYS A 124 5.75 4.17 1.36
CA CYS A 124 4.28 4.13 1.37
C CYS A 124 3.70 3.59 0.06
N LEU A 125 4.55 3.02 -0.80
CA LEU A 125 4.17 2.47 -2.10
C LEU A 125 3.46 3.50 -3.00
N GLY A 126 3.87 4.77 -2.95
CA GLY A 126 3.30 5.85 -3.76
C GLY A 126 1.88 6.26 -3.36
N VAL A 127 1.36 5.78 -2.23
CA VAL A 127 0.04 6.19 -1.74
C VAL A 127 0.18 7.41 -0.84
N ALA A 128 -0.34 8.54 -1.30
CA ALA A 128 -0.37 9.76 -0.52
C ALA A 128 -1.45 9.69 0.57
N MET A 129 -1.06 9.89 1.80
CA MET A 129 -1.97 10.06 2.94
C MET A 129 -1.72 11.43 3.59
N SER A 130 -2.78 12.09 4.04
CA SER A 130 -2.66 13.40 4.68
C SER A 130 -1.72 13.36 5.88
N GLU A 131 -0.74 14.29 5.91
CA GLU A 131 0.21 14.48 7.01
C GLU A 131 1.12 13.26 7.29
N VAL A 132 1.28 12.34 6.34
CA VAL A 132 2.19 11.21 6.44
C VAL A 132 3.42 11.47 5.59
N THR A 133 4.58 11.44 6.23
CA THR A 133 5.87 11.53 5.52
C THR A 133 6.41 10.13 5.29
N CYS A 134 6.56 9.75 4.01
CA CYS A 134 7.09 8.45 3.63
C CYS A 134 8.60 8.52 3.42
N ALA A 135 9.32 7.53 3.93
CA ALA A 135 10.75 7.43 3.69
C ALA A 135 11.02 7.24 2.19
N GLN A 136 11.96 8.00 1.64
CA GLN A 136 12.40 7.88 0.25
C GLN A 136 13.23 6.59 0.10
N MET A 137 12.68 5.61 -0.59
CA MET A 137 13.36 4.34 -0.90
C MET A 137 12.66 3.65 -2.07
N VAL A 138 13.42 2.91 -2.87
CA VAL A 138 12.83 2.12 -3.94
C VAL A 138 12.24 0.83 -3.34
N VAL A 139 10.96 0.59 -3.62
CA VAL A 139 10.26 -0.63 -3.24
C VAL A 139 9.68 -1.27 -4.50
N THR A 140 10.15 -2.45 -4.85
CA THR A 140 9.56 -3.23 -5.95
C THR A 140 8.25 -3.87 -5.50
N GLY A 141 7.24 -3.81 -6.36
CA GLY A 141 5.92 -4.31 -6.01
C GLY A 141 4.96 -4.38 -7.17
N LYS A 142 3.67 -4.28 -6.87
CA LYS A 142 2.59 -4.35 -7.86
C LYS A 142 1.52 -3.29 -7.58
N ILE A 143 0.93 -2.81 -8.68
CA ILE A 143 -0.40 -2.18 -8.65
C ILE A 143 -1.42 -3.24 -9.07
N ILE A 144 -2.39 -3.49 -8.22
CA ILE A 144 -3.46 -4.48 -8.45
C ILE A 144 -4.80 -3.73 -8.44
N VAL A 145 -5.54 -3.84 -9.54
CA VAL A 145 -6.90 -3.30 -9.65
C VAL A 145 -7.89 -4.44 -9.59
N LEU A 146 -8.79 -4.38 -8.62
CA LEU A 146 -9.87 -5.33 -8.42
C LEU A 146 -11.21 -4.67 -8.75
N GLU A 147 -12.19 -5.45 -9.17
CA GLU A 147 -13.56 -5.00 -9.38
C GLU A 147 -14.52 -5.80 -8.52
N ALA A 148 -15.39 -5.09 -7.80
CA ALA A 148 -16.48 -5.66 -7.01
C ALA A 148 -17.66 -4.68 -6.98
N ASN A 149 -18.89 -5.18 -7.04
CA ASN A 149 -20.12 -4.37 -6.97
C ASN A 149 -20.16 -3.21 -8.00
N GLY A 150 -19.50 -3.38 -9.17
CA GLY A 150 -19.41 -2.36 -10.22
C GLY A 150 -18.45 -1.20 -9.92
N MET A 151 -17.59 -1.33 -8.93
CA MET A 151 -16.56 -0.35 -8.54
C MET A 151 -15.18 -0.97 -8.65
N GLN A 152 -14.18 -0.13 -9.00
CA GLN A 152 -12.78 -0.54 -9.06
C GLN A 152 -12.02 -0.09 -7.81
N TYR A 153 -11.19 -0.97 -7.31
CA TYR A 153 -10.37 -0.80 -6.10
C TYR A 153 -8.90 -1.03 -6.46
N GLU A 154 -8.10 0.00 -6.32
CA GLU A 154 -6.67 -0.08 -6.54
C GLU A 154 -5.94 -0.33 -5.22
N TYR A 155 -5.02 -1.28 -5.26
CA TYR A 155 -4.11 -1.59 -4.18
C TYR A 155 -2.67 -1.60 -4.66
N HIS A 156 -1.79 -1.03 -3.86
CA HIS A 156 -0.35 -1.09 -4.06
C HIS A 156 0.26 -2.08 -3.05
N THR A 157 1.17 -2.92 -3.53
CA THR A 157 1.78 -3.96 -2.70
C THR A 157 3.28 -4.02 -2.93
N ASN A 158 4.04 -4.48 -1.94
CA ASN A 158 5.38 -4.98 -2.19
C ASN A 158 5.33 -6.39 -2.82
N ASN A 159 6.46 -6.89 -3.32
CA ASN A 159 6.53 -8.19 -4.01
C ASN A 159 6.10 -9.39 -3.15
N SER A 160 6.24 -9.31 -1.84
CA SER A 160 5.85 -10.39 -0.93
C SER A 160 4.37 -10.33 -0.51
N GLY A 161 3.69 -9.21 -0.73
CA GLY A 161 2.35 -8.98 -0.19
C GLY A 161 2.33 -8.74 1.33
N SER A 162 3.49 -8.55 1.97
CA SER A 162 3.58 -8.22 3.40
C SER A 162 3.21 -6.76 3.69
N GLN A 163 3.24 -5.92 2.68
CA GLN A 163 2.76 -4.55 2.72
C GLN A 163 1.71 -4.37 1.63
N ILE A 164 0.53 -3.97 2.02
CA ILE A 164 -0.63 -3.72 1.14
C ILE A 164 -1.21 -2.37 1.53
N GLN A 165 -1.34 -1.48 0.56
CA GLN A 165 -1.93 -0.15 0.73
C GLN A 165 -3.12 0.01 -0.21
N PRO A 166 -4.31 0.37 0.30
CA PRO A 166 -5.40 0.82 -0.57
C PRO A 166 -4.99 2.15 -1.23
N ALA A 167 -5.35 2.32 -2.50
CA ALA A 167 -4.96 3.50 -3.28
C ALA A 167 -6.15 4.27 -3.86
N THR A 168 -7.34 3.68 -3.92
CA THR A 168 -8.54 4.39 -4.37
C THR A 168 -9.08 5.27 -3.24
N LEU A 169 -8.65 6.55 -3.24
CA LEU A 169 -9.07 7.55 -2.28
C LEU A 169 -10.54 7.93 -2.51
N ALA A 170 -11.34 7.99 -1.46
CA ALA A 170 -12.75 8.39 -1.53
C ALA A 170 -13.10 9.60 -0.66
N LEU A 171 -12.45 9.79 0.49
CA LEU A 171 -12.69 10.96 1.32
C LEU A 171 -11.41 11.42 2.01
N THR A 172 -11.19 12.72 2.03
CA THR A 172 -10.26 13.38 2.97
C THR A 172 -10.99 14.46 3.76
N TRP A 173 -10.65 14.56 5.04
CA TRP A 173 -11.11 15.62 5.92
C TRP A 173 -9.91 16.17 6.70
N LYS A 174 -9.87 17.48 6.88
CA LYS A 174 -8.83 18.19 7.65
C LYS A 174 -9.48 19.21 8.58
N ARG A 175 -8.87 19.37 9.74
CA ARG A 175 -9.19 20.45 10.69
C ARG A 175 -7.90 21.03 11.25
N GLU A 176 -7.66 22.30 11.00
CA GLU A 176 -6.45 23.01 11.41
C GLU A 176 -6.77 24.32 12.14
N GLY A 177 -5.90 24.75 13.08
CA GLY A 177 -6.00 26.00 13.78
C GLY A 177 -6.95 26.00 14.99
N GLY A 178 -7.65 27.12 15.20
CA GLY A 178 -8.43 27.35 16.40
C GLY A 178 -7.58 27.57 17.66
N ILE A 179 -8.18 28.05 18.75
CA ILE A 179 -7.51 28.28 20.05
C ILE A 179 -6.82 27.01 20.56
N ALA A 180 -7.41 25.84 20.30
CA ALA A 180 -6.86 24.55 20.69
C ALA A 180 -5.69 24.08 19.80
N GLY A 181 -5.42 24.75 18.67
CA GLY A 181 -4.38 24.42 17.69
C GLY A 181 -4.60 23.03 17.12
N PHE A 182 -5.77 22.79 16.54
CA PHE A 182 -6.06 21.52 15.85
C PHE A 182 -5.14 21.32 14.63
N CYS A 183 -4.88 20.06 14.32
CA CYS A 183 -4.12 19.62 13.15
C CYS A 183 -4.50 18.17 12.81
N ASP A 184 -5.78 17.95 12.73
CA ASP A 184 -6.38 16.64 12.55
C ASP A 184 -6.59 16.36 11.05
N SER A 185 -6.36 15.15 10.62
CA SER A 185 -6.69 14.71 9.27
C SER A 185 -7.27 13.29 9.26
N LEU A 186 -8.16 13.06 8.31
CA LEU A 186 -8.79 11.77 8.06
C LEU A 186 -8.69 11.45 6.57
N THR A 187 -8.36 10.21 6.27
CA THR A 187 -8.39 9.65 4.92
C THR A 187 -9.23 8.39 4.94
N VAL A 188 -10.21 8.29 4.03
CA VAL A 188 -11.02 7.08 3.84
C VAL A 188 -10.84 6.61 2.41
N PHE A 189 -10.46 5.35 2.27
CA PHE A 189 -10.36 4.69 0.98
C PHE A 189 -11.68 4.04 0.58
N LEU A 190 -11.89 3.87 -0.72
CA LEU A 190 -13.12 3.27 -1.26
C LEU A 190 -13.36 1.86 -0.70
N SER A 191 -12.31 1.11 -0.45
CA SER A 191 -12.32 -0.21 0.20
C SER A 191 -12.68 -0.20 1.69
N GLY A 192 -12.79 0.99 2.30
CA GLY A 192 -13.29 1.19 3.67
C GLY A 192 -12.21 1.29 4.74
N GLU A 193 -10.94 1.22 4.37
CA GLU A 193 -9.87 1.52 5.32
C GLU A 193 -9.87 3.01 5.65
N VAL A 194 -9.66 3.30 6.92
CA VAL A 194 -9.69 4.64 7.51
C VAL A 194 -8.35 4.92 8.17
N TYR A 195 -7.76 6.06 7.85
CA TYR A 195 -6.52 6.55 8.43
C TYR A 195 -6.75 7.91 9.05
N GLY A 196 -6.46 8.04 10.34
CA GLY A 196 -6.48 9.32 11.05
C GLY A 196 -5.08 9.71 11.47
N ASN A 197 -4.76 11.00 11.35
CA ASN A 197 -3.53 11.57 11.86
C ASN A 197 -3.83 12.78 12.73
N GLN A 198 -3.10 12.92 13.84
CA GLN A 198 -3.18 14.02 14.78
C GLN A 198 -1.76 14.46 15.13
N CYS A 199 -1.44 15.74 14.93
CA CYS A 199 -0.09 16.23 15.21
C CYS A 199 0.20 16.43 16.70
N LYS A 200 -0.80 16.42 17.55
CA LYS A 200 -0.62 16.53 19.00
C LYS A 200 -0.31 15.17 19.60
N SER A 201 0.74 15.12 20.42
CA SER A 201 1.03 13.94 21.23
C SER A 201 -0.18 13.62 22.12
N GLN A 202 -0.63 12.38 22.09
CA GLN A 202 -1.54 11.85 23.10
C GLN A 202 -0.92 11.95 24.49
N PRO A 203 -1.71 11.97 25.58
CA PRO A 203 -1.18 11.95 26.95
C PRO A 203 -0.19 10.80 27.21
N ASN A 204 -0.24 9.72 26.45
CA ASN A 204 0.70 8.60 26.50
C ASN A 204 1.97 8.80 25.63
N GLY A 205 2.13 9.98 24.99
CA GLY A 205 3.29 10.31 24.15
C GLY A 205 3.26 9.73 22.74
N THR A 206 2.19 9.05 22.33
CA THR A 206 2.06 8.55 20.95
C THR A 206 1.65 9.67 20.01
N MET A 207 2.52 9.99 19.09
CA MET A 207 2.16 10.64 17.81
C MET A 207 2.02 9.50 16.81
N GLY A 208 0.92 9.44 16.05
CA GLY A 208 0.81 8.33 15.13
C GLY A 208 -0.39 8.38 14.20
N ILE A 209 -0.26 7.58 13.16
CA ILE A 209 -1.35 7.25 12.27
C ILE A 209 -2.17 6.18 12.97
N PHE A 210 -3.46 6.46 13.14
CA PHE A 210 -4.42 5.49 13.63
C PHE A 210 -5.20 4.94 12.44
N THR A 211 -5.38 3.64 12.43
CA THR A 211 -6.06 2.94 11.35
C THR A 211 -7.25 2.16 11.87
N ASN A 212 -8.31 2.13 11.09
CA ASN A 212 -9.49 1.32 11.36
C ASN A 212 -10.15 0.91 10.04
N LEU A 213 -11.22 0.14 10.13
CA LEU A 213 -12.10 -0.19 9.03
C LEU A 213 -13.49 0.36 9.34
N LEU A 214 -14.20 0.84 8.31
CA LEU A 214 -15.60 1.23 8.45
C LEU A 214 -16.42 0.08 9.05
N SER A 215 -17.19 0.35 10.09
CA SER A 215 -18.19 -0.59 10.58
C SER A 215 -19.25 -0.85 9.52
N LYS A 216 -20.09 -1.87 9.71
CA LYS A 216 -21.15 -2.22 8.76
C LYS A 216 -22.11 -1.06 8.46
N ASP A 217 -22.49 -0.29 9.49
CA ASP A 217 -23.42 0.81 9.33
C ASP A 217 -22.75 2.02 8.67
N GLU A 218 -21.52 2.36 9.07
CA GLU A 218 -20.71 3.39 8.42
C GLU A 218 -20.45 3.06 6.95
N ARG A 219 -20.18 1.79 6.66
CA ARG A 219 -19.99 1.30 5.30
C ARG A 219 -21.26 1.45 4.45
N ALA A 220 -22.42 1.09 4.98
CA ALA A 220 -23.67 1.18 4.25
C ALA A 220 -23.99 2.64 3.86
N GLN A 221 -23.79 3.58 4.78
CA GLN A 221 -23.97 5.00 4.53
C GLN A 221 -22.94 5.55 3.53
N PHE A 222 -21.67 5.20 3.71
CA PHE A 222 -20.59 5.58 2.81
C PHE A 222 -20.82 5.08 1.38
N ASP A 223 -21.20 3.82 1.20
CA ASP A 223 -21.48 3.23 -0.11
C ASP A 223 -22.69 3.87 -0.81
N ALA A 224 -23.69 4.33 -0.03
CA ALA A 224 -24.81 5.09 -0.57
C ALA A 224 -24.32 6.42 -1.16
N TRP A 225 -23.53 7.18 -0.42
CA TRP A 225 -22.94 8.43 -0.91
C TRP A 225 -22.02 8.23 -2.10
N VAL A 226 -21.17 7.19 -2.07
CA VAL A 226 -20.28 6.88 -3.20
C VAL A 226 -21.06 6.66 -4.49
N LYS A 227 -22.22 5.99 -4.42
CA LYS A 227 -23.06 5.70 -5.59
C LYS A 227 -23.87 6.91 -6.05
N GLU A 228 -24.29 7.76 -5.15
CA GLU A 228 -25.16 8.88 -5.42
C GLU A 228 -24.38 10.12 -5.85
N LEU A 229 -23.33 10.47 -5.12
CA LEU A 229 -22.61 11.73 -5.28
C LEU A 229 -21.48 11.62 -6.30
N GLY A 230 -21.19 12.75 -6.95
CA GLY A 230 -19.96 12.96 -7.70
C GLY A 230 -18.83 13.44 -6.80
N GLN A 231 -17.99 14.32 -7.36
CA GLN A 231 -16.95 15.00 -6.58
C GLN A 231 -17.58 16.12 -5.75
N VAL A 232 -17.27 16.14 -4.46
CA VAL A 232 -17.73 17.17 -3.51
C VAL A 232 -16.51 17.78 -2.83
N ASN A 233 -16.49 19.12 -2.74
CA ASN A 233 -15.48 19.88 -2.00
C ASN A 233 -16.21 20.84 -1.05
N LEU A 234 -16.02 20.66 0.25
CA LEU A 234 -16.61 21.48 1.29
C LEU A 234 -15.52 22.28 2.00
N ASP A 235 -15.82 23.57 2.22
CA ASP A 235 -15.03 24.47 3.07
C ASP A 235 -15.95 24.98 4.18
N ALA A 236 -15.74 24.50 5.39
CA ALA A 236 -16.48 24.88 6.58
C ALA A 236 -15.59 25.68 7.57
N SER A 237 -14.58 26.35 7.03
CA SER A 237 -13.64 27.17 7.79
C SER A 237 -14.30 28.43 8.34
N ASP A 238 -13.77 28.94 9.46
CA ASP A 238 -14.16 30.26 9.98
C ASP A 238 -13.87 31.37 8.95
N PRO A 239 -14.63 32.48 9.00
CA PRO A 239 -14.41 33.62 8.11
C PRO A 239 -12.97 34.15 8.19
N LYS A 240 -12.44 34.66 7.07
CA LYS A 240 -11.14 35.30 7.04
C LYS A 240 -11.09 36.50 7.98
N GLY A 241 -10.00 36.64 8.74
CA GLY A 241 -9.77 37.75 9.67
C GLY A 241 -10.28 37.51 11.11
N VAL A 242 -10.84 36.35 11.38
CA VAL A 242 -11.15 35.92 12.75
C VAL A 242 -9.83 35.56 13.45
N SER A 243 -9.64 36.07 14.68
CA SER A 243 -8.56 35.62 15.55
C SER A 243 -8.77 34.15 15.89
N ASP A 244 -7.70 33.38 15.87
CA ASP A 244 -7.75 31.92 16.12
C ASP A 244 -8.69 31.14 15.15
N ARG A 245 -8.68 31.53 13.89
CA ARG A 245 -9.46 30.91 12.84
C ARG A 245 -9.23 29.40 12.78
N MET A 246 -10.31 28.64 12.71
CA MET A 246 -10.28 27.21 12.43
C MET A 246 -10.56 26.96 10.94
N GLU A 247 -9.70 26.20 10.32
CA GLU A 247 -9.89 25.74 8.93
C GLU A 247 -10.41 24.30 8.93
N VAL A 248 -11.52 24.08 8.22
CA VAL A 248 -12.13 22.75 8.04
C VAL A 248 -12.43 22.55 6.58
N ALA A 249 -11.83 21.52 6.00
CA ALA A 249 -12.03 21.16 4.61
C ALA A 249 -12.35 19.66 4.48
N LEU A 250 -13.23 19.32 3.55
CA LEU A 250 -13.55 17.96 3.19
C LEU A 250 -13.59 17.84 1.67
N MET A 251 -12.94 16.81 1.14
CA MET A 251 -13.07 16.35 -0.24
C MET A 251 -13.68 14.95 -0.23
N PHE A 252 -14.67 14.73 -1.07
CA PHE A 252 -15.29 13.43 -1.29
C PHE A 252 -15.32 13.13 -2.78
N GLN A 253 -15.05 11.87 -3.14
CA GLN A 253 -15.00 11.37 -4.50
C GLN A 253 -15.94 10.17 -4.63
N GLY A 254 -17.15 10.41 -5.10
CA GLY A 254 -18.09 9.35 -5.48
C GLY A 254 -18.07 9.07 -6.98
N ILE A 255 -18.84 8.08 -7.40
CA ILE A 255 -19.00 7.66 -8.81
C ILE A 255 -20.34 8.12 -9.40
N GLY A 256 -21.21 8.70 -8.57
CA GLY A 256 -22.50 9.23 -8.98
C GLY A 256 -22.40 10.59 -9.69
N LYS A 257 -23.54 11.22 -9.88
CA LYS A 257 -23.66 12.56 -10.51
C LYS A 257 -24.45 13.52 -9.61
N GLY A 258 -24.88 13.07 -8.45
CA GLY A 258 -25.60 13.89 -7.47
C GLY A 258 -24.70 14.97 -6.89
N THR A 259 -25.33 16.04 -6.45
CA THR A 259 -24.70 17.14 -5.69
C THR A 259 -25.32 17.20 -4.31
N LEU A 260 -24.55 17.62 -3.31
CA LEU A 260 -25.07 17.79 -1.97
C LEU A 260 -25.89 19.09 -1.83
N GLU A 261 -26.99 19.00 -1.10
CA GLU A 261 -27.67 20.16 -0.53
C GLU A 261 -27.10 20.50 0.86
N LYS A 262 -27.36 21.74 1.33
CA LYS A 262 -26.76 22.21 2.61
C LYS A 262 -26.97 21.30 3.84
N PRO A 263 -28.14 20.65 4.05
CA PRO A 263 -28.31 19.72 5.16
C PRO A 263 -27.37 18.52 5.07
N ASP A 264 -27.19 17.98 3.85
CA ASP A 264 -26.38 16.79 3.59
C ASP A 264 -24.88 17.11 3.68
N GLU A 265 -24.46 18.36 3.35
CA GLU A 265 -23.09 18.85 3.56
C GLU A 265 -22.71 18.76 5.05
N GLN A 266 -23.63 19.16 5.96
CA GLN A 266 -23.39 19.09 7.39
C GLN A 266 -23.32 17.64 7.88
N GLU A 267 -24.18 16.77 7.35
CA GLU A 267 -24.18 15.36 7.70
C GLU A 267 -22.84 14.69 7.31
N LEU A 268 -22.35 14.93 6.11
CA LEU A 268 -21.08 14.39 5.65
C LEU A 268 -19.88 14.89 6.47
N LEU A 269 -19.87 16.20 6.81
CA LEU A 269 -18.85 16.79 7.70
C LEU A 269 -18.87 16.18 9.09
N LEU A 270 -20.05 16.05 9.69
CA LEU A 270 -20.22 15.45 11.01
C LEU A 270 -19.85 13.97 11.02
N TRP A 271 -20.19 13.23 9.94
CA TRP A 271 -19.82 11.84 9.81
C TRP A 271 -18.29 11.67 9.77
N ALA A 272 -17.58 12.47 8.98
CA ALA A 272 -16.12 12.44 8.92
C ALA A 272 -15.48 12.78 10.26
N GLN A 273 -15.99 13.82 10.96
CA GLN A 273 -15.51 14.21 12.28
C GLN A 273 -15.74 13.12 13.33
N ASN A 274 -16.92 12.50 13.34
CA ASN A 274 -17.23 11.41 14.27
C ASN A 274 -16.35 10.18 14.00
N LEU A 275 -16.12 9.85 12.73
CA LEU A 275 -15.24 8.77 12.34
C LEU A 275 -13.80 9.03 12.82
N PHE A 276 -13.31 10.27 12.67
CA PHE A 276 -12.02 10.67 13.20
C PHE A 276 -11.95 10.52 14.72
N GLN A 277 -12.94 11.01 15.46
CA GLN A 277 -12.98 10.92 16.92
C GLN A 277 -12.97 9.46 17.42
N LYS A 278 -13.65 8.57 16.72
CA LYS A 278 -13.71 7.14 17.03
C LYS A 278 -12.35 6.44 16.89
N LEU A 279 -11.44 6.94 16.05
CA LEU A 279 -10.09 6.37 15.93
C LEU A 279 -9.25 6.57 17.20
N TYR A 280 -9.60 7.55 18.03
CA TYR A 280 -8.85 7.95 19.23
C TYR A 280 -9.57 7.59 20.54
N SER A 281 -10.74 6.97 20.47
CA SER A 281 -11.51 6.49 21.63
C SER A 281 -11.19 5.03 21.95
#